data_6de96d58c239b8ed1a3525e5fde07374
#
_entry.id   6de96d58c239b8ed1a3525e5fde07374
#
_cell.length_a   1.000
_cell.length_b   1.000
_cell.length_c   1.000
_cell.angle_alpha   90.00
_cell.angle_beta   90.00
_cell.angle_gamma   90.00
#
_symmetry.space_group_name_H-M   'P 1'
#
loop_
_entity.id
_entity.type
_entity.pdbx_description
1 polymer ?
#
loop_
_entity_poly.entity_id
_entity_poly.type
_entity_poly.pdbx_seq_one_letter_code
_entity_poly.pdbx_strand_id
1 'polypeptide(L)'
;MHWPVAILTLAAGLEFVLAVLLRTRMRTLAASPISLGLALSGLWAMNYAMDLSTPGLADKLLLFRIRMLFIPLEGLVWFEAAFRFAYGRKCLWGWRLYAALFLPAATAFLAWFPVPVHFLVFRYNYWVDLSGSVPTLRFASGPWSLVIYGYIYALLLTAIVMLWRSLGRASWDRNAHRLFLAALVFSAVVNAAYLMHLTPTPGINYAPILSPITFGLVGVALLRGRLLDLAPVARATLIENLDEKLVVMDASDRVIDMNRAASALLGLPVERALGRTAAELFAPWPAVAARCRAQTPGKIEVTINGAINELTLMPVKDGHD
;
A
#
# COMPACT_ATOMS: atom_id res chain seq x y z
N MET A 1 12.18 5.69 34.23
CA MET A 1 11.30 5.54 33.05
C MET A 1 11.40 4.08 32.59
N HIS A 2 10.28 3.37 32.56
CA HIS A 2 10.28 1.97 32.14
C HIS A 2 10.66 1.85 30.67
N TRP A 3 11.51 0.90 30.32
CA TRP A 3 12.04 0.73 28.94
C TRP A 3 10.95 0.70 27.84
N PRO A 4 9.75 0.09 28.04
CA PRO A 4 8.74 0.10 26.98
C PRO A 4 8.20 1.51 26.68
N VAL A 5 8.04 2.33 27.72
CA VAL A 5 7.55 3.72 27.57
C VAL A 5 8.58 4.57 26.80
N ALA A 6 9.88 4.39 27.10
CA ALA A 6 10.95 5.10 26.38
C ALA A 6 10.95 4.76 24.88
N ILE A 7 10.90 3.47 24.56
CA ILE A 7 10.90 3.01 23.15
C ILE A 7 9.64 3.52 22.42
N LEU A 8 8.46 3.42 23.03
CA LEU A 8 7.22 3.92 22.45
C LEU A 8 7.23 5.42 22.17
N THR A 9 7.78 6.21 23.08
CA THR A 9 7.88 7.66 22.89
C THR A 9 8.85 8.01 21.74
N LEU A 10 9.99 7.32 21.67
CA LEU A 10 10.94 7.49 20.57
C LEU A 10 10.35 7.02 19.22
N ALA A 11 9.64 5.88 19.23
CA ALA A 11 8.95 5.36 18.06
C ALA A 11 7.92 6.37 17.53
N ALA A 12 7.06 6.89 18.40
CA ALA A 12 6.07 7.90 18.04
C ALA A 12 6.71 9.16 17.43
N GLY A 13 7.77 9.66 18.03
CA GLY A 13 8.51 10.81 17.50
C GLY A 13 9.08 10.56 16.11
N LEU A 14 9.72 9.40 15.89
CA LEU A 14 10.25 9.01 14.60
C LEU A 14 9.14 8.88 13.55
N GLU A 15 8.02 8.25 13.90
CA GLU A 15 6.88 8.05 13.00
C GLU A 15 6.24 9.38 12.58
N PHE A 16 6.08 10.34 13.49
CA PHE A 16 5.59 11.68 13.15
C PHE A 16 6.56 12.43 12.23
N VAL A 17 7.86 12.38 12.51
CA VAL A 17 8.87 12.99 11.63
C VAL A 17 8.81 12.39 10.24
N LEU A 18 8.78 11.06 10.13
CA LEU A 18 8.67 10.36 8.85
C LEU A 18 7.35 10.70 8.14
N ALA A 19 6.22 10.77 8.86
CA ALA A 19 4.93 11.15 8.28
C ALA A 19 4.99 12.54 7.64
N VAL A 20 5.57 13.53 8.34
CA VAL A 20 5.74 14.89 7.84
C VAL A 20 6.70 14.93 6.64
N LEU A 21 7.85 14.26 6.73
CA LEU A 21 8.84 14.20 5.63
C LEU A 21 8.21 13.58 4.38
N LEU A 22 7.49 12.47 4.52
CA LEU A 22 6.79 11.84 3.40
C LEU A 22 5.75 12.77 2.80
N ARG A 23 4.96 13.43 3.62
CA ARG A 23 3.91 14.34 3.16
C ARG A 23 4.44 15.56 2.43
N THR A 24 5.56 16.11 2.88
CA THR A 24 6.15 17.35 2.34
C THR A 24 7.10 17.12 1.17
N ARG A 25 7.84 16.01 1.21
CA ARG A 25 8.90 15.73 0.21
C ARG A 25 8.44 14.85 -0.94
N MET A 26 7.32 14.15 -0.79
CA MET A 26 6.91 13.10 -1.72
C MET A 26 5.55 13.39 -2.35
N ARG A 27 5.49 13.35 -3.70
CA ARG A 27 4.27 13.62 -4.47
C ARG A 27 3.64 12.37 -5.10
N THR A 28 3.97 11.17 -4.61
CA THR A 28 3.41 9.93 -5.14
C THR A 28 2.02 9.63 -4.59
N LEU A 29 1.23 8.87 -5.34
CA LEU A 29 -0.11 8.44 -4.92
C LEU A 29 -0.09 7.62 -3.61
N ALA A 30 0.96 6.82 -3.38
CA ALA A 30 1.11 6.01 -2.18
C ALA A 30 1.62 6.81 -0.97
N ALA A 31 2.30 7.94 -1.16
CA ALA A 31 2.87 8.74 -0.07
C ALA A 31 1.80 9.26 0.90
N SER A 32 0.64 9.66 0.41
CA SER A 32 -0.45 10.19 1.25
C SER A 32 -0.99 9.14 2.25
N PRO A 33 -1.42 7.92 1.84
CA PRO A 33 -1.86 6.93 2.82
C PRO A 33 -0.72 6.42 3.69
N ILE A 34 0.52 6.28 3.21
CA ILE A 34 1.65 5.87 4.04
C ILE A 34 1.93 6.93 5.11
N SER A 35 1.96 8.21 4.76
CA SER A 35 2.10 9.31 5.73
C SER A 35 0.99 9.29 6.78
N LEU A 36 -0.25 9.05 6.38
CA LEU A 36 -1.37 8.92 7.31
C LEU A 36 -1.22 7.68 8.22
N GLY A 37 -0.81 6.54 7.66
CA GLY A 37 -0.55 5.32 8.43
C GLY A 37 0.54 5.54 9.50
N LEU A 38 1.64 6.20 9.14
CA LEU A 38 2.70 6.59 10.08
C LEU A 38 2.18 7.50 11.20
N ALA A 39 1.34 8.49 10.85
CA ALA A 39 0.76 9.38 11.86
C ALA A 39 -0.18 8.63 12.83
N LEU A 40 -1.02 7.72 12.33
CA LEU A 40 -1.90 6.89 13.15
C LEU A 40 -1.10 5.94 14.06
N SER A 41 -0.05 5.31 13.56
CA SER A 41 0.85 4.48 14.36
C SER A 41 1.59 5.28 15.43
N GLY A 42 2.06 6.49 15.11
CA GLY A 42 2.66 7.38 16.07
C GLY A 42 1.68 7.79 17.19
N LEU A 43 0.42 8.07 16.83
CA LEU A 43 -0.66 8.28 17.80
C LEU A 43 -0.90 7.03 18.67
N TRP A 44 -0.88 5.86 18.09
CA TRP A 44 -1.01 4.61 18.83
C TRP A 44 0.16 4.40 19.79
N ALA A 45 1.39 4.55 19.33
CA ALA A 45 2.57 4.40 20.18
C ALA A 45 2.58 5.40 21.34
N MET A 46 2.25 6.67 21.09
CA MET A 46 2.15 7.70 22.13
C MET A 46 1.04 7.39 23.13
N ASN A 47 -0.17 7.09 22.66
CA ASN A 47 -1.29 6.72 23.52
C ASN A 47 -0.97 5.48 24.37
N TYR A 48 -0.26 4.49 23.79
CA TYR A 48 0.12 3.29 24.51
C TYR A 48 1.25 3.54 25.53
N ALA A 49 2.18 4.45 25.25
CA ALA A 49 3.17 4.91 26.22
C ALA A 49 2.50 5.56 27.45
N MET A 50 1.49 6.40 27.22
CA MET A 50 0.67 7.00 28.28
C MET A 50 -0.09 5.93 29.08
N ASP A 51 -0.71 4.96 28.40
CA ASP A 51 -1.43 3.85 29.01
C ASP A 51 -0.53 3.03 29.95
N LEU A 52 0.68 2.65 29.51
CA LEU A 52 1.64 1.91 30.32
C LEU A 52 2.22 2.73 31.49
N SER A 53 2.11 4.06 31.46
CA SER A 53 2.59 4.94 32.52
C SER A 53 1.51 5.26 33.58
N THR A 54 0.26 4.93 33.30
CA THR A 54 -0.90 5.34 34.11
C THR A 54 -1.45 4.16 34.92
N PRO A 55 -1.50 4.21 36.25
CA PRO A 55 -2.04 3.11 37.06
C PRO A 55 -3.57 3.18 37.23
N GLY A 56 -4.19 4.33 37.01
CA GLY A 56 -5.64 4.55 37.23
C GLY A 56 -6.51 3.86 36.19
N LEU A 57 -7.53 3.11 36.62
CA LEU A 57 -8.47 2.44 35.71
C LEU A 57 -9.24 3.44 34.84
N ALA A 58 -9.71 4.55 35.41
CA ALA A 58 -10.49 5.55 34.67
C ALA A 58 -9.69 6.17 33.52
N ASP A 59 -8.43 6.51 33.78
CA ASP A 59 -7.53 7.10 32.77
C ASP A 59 -7.18 6.08 31.69
N LYS A 60 -6.93 4.82 32.08
CA LYS A 60 -6.69 3.73 31.12
C LYS A 60 -7.89 3.49 30.21
N LEU A 61 -9.10 3.56 30.75
CA LEU A 61 -10.33 3.44 29.96
C LEU A 61 -10.49 4.61 29.00
N LEU A 62 -10.14 5.83 29.41
CA LEU A 62 -10.13 6.99 28.52
C LEU A 62 -9.12 6.80 27.39
N LEU A 63 -7.88 6.42 27.71
CA LEU A 63 -6.84 6.15 26.71
C LEU A 63 -7.24 5.02 25.76
N PHE A 64 -7.89 3.97 26.27
CA PHE A 64 -8.45 2.91 25.44
C PHE A 64 -9.52 3.43 24.47
N ARG A 65 -10.46 4.26 24.93
CA ARG A 65 -11.50 4.88 24.08
C ARG A 65 -10.89 5.75 22.97
N ILE A 66 -9.90 6.58 23.33
CA ILE A 66 -9.16 7.41 22.37
C ILE A 66 -8.49 6.52 21.31
N ARG A 67 -7.88 5.41 21.71
CA ARG A 67 -7.23 4.44 20.83
C ARG A 67 -8.18 3.83 19.80
N MET A 68 -9.43 3.62 20.18
CA MET A 68 -10.45 3.06 19.29
C MET A 68 -10.92 4.03 18.20
N LEU A 69 -10.53 5.30 18.25
CA LEU A 69 -10.77 6.25 17.16
C LEU A 69 -9.84 6.02 15.95
N PHE A 70 -8.63 5.53 16.17
CA PHE A 70 -7.62 5.46 15.11
C PHE A 70 -7.10 4.05 14.78
N ILE A 71 -7.03 3.11 15.72
CA ILE A 71 -6.58 1.73 15.42
C ILE A 71 -7.40 1.06 14.30
N PRO A 72 -8.76 1.14 14.30
CA PRO A 72 -9.53 0.51 13.24
C PRO A 72 -9.30 1.14 11.85
N LEU A 73 -8.85 2.41 11.80
CA LEU A 73 -8.50 3.10 10.56
C LEU A 73 -7.15 2.65 10.01
N GLU A 74 -6.25 2.21 10.88
CA GLU A 74 -4.88 1.84 10.48
C GLU A 74 -4.87 0.71 9.45
N GLY A 75 -5.66 -0.34 9.67
CA GLY A 75 -5.79 -1.44 8.70
C GLY A 75 -6.28 -0.96 7.33
N LEU A 76 -7.24 -0.03 7.32
CA LEU A 76 -7.78 0.55 6.10
C LEU A 76 -6.74 1.39 5.34
N VAL A 77 -5.97 2.18 6.07
CA VAL A 77 -4.93 3.06 5.51
C VAL A 77 -3.80 2.23 4.92
N TRP A 78 -3.35 1.17 5.62
CA TRP A 78 -2.32 0.27 5.11
C TRP A 78 -2.79 -0.55 3.90
N PHE A 79 -4.06 -0.97 3.87
CA PHE A 79 -4.67 -1.59 2.69
C PHE A 79 -4.63 -0.65 1.48
N GLU A 80 -5.08 0.60 1.64
CA GLU A 80 -5.06 1.60 0.57
C GLU A 80 -3.63 1.94 0.13
N ALA A 81 -2.68 2.01 1.06
CA ALA A 81 -1.27 2.21 0.76
C ALA A 81 -0.72 1.08 -0.11
N ALA A 82 -0.96 -0.17 0.28
CA ALA A 82 -0.54 -1.35 -0.47
C ALA A 82 -1.19 -1.41 -1.86
N PHE A 83 -2.48 -1.06 -1.94
CA PHE A 83 -3.20 -1.04 -3.21
C PHE A 83 -2.61 0.01 -4.17
N ARG A 84 -2.40 1.24 -3.69
CA ARG A 84 -1.79 2.30 -4.52
C ARG A 84 -0.37 1.96 -4.94
N PHE A 85 0.37 1.30 -4.05
CA PHE A 85 1.71 0.84 -4.34
C PHE A 85 1.73 -0.24 -5.42
N ALA A 86 0.83 -1.23 -5.33
CA ALA A 86 0.79 -2.35 -6.25
C ALA A 86 0.21 -2.02 -7.64
N TYR A 87 -0.76 -1.08 -7.69
CA TYR A 87 -1.56 -0.84 -8.90
C TYR A 87 -1.52 0.61 -9.42
N GLY A 88 -0.84 1.54 -8.75
CA GLY A 88 -0.71 2.95 -9.18
C GLY A 88 -2.01 3.75 -9.21
N ARG A 89 -3.09 3.27 -8.58
CA ARG A 89 -4.40 3.92 -8.57
C ARG A 89 -5.07 3.85 -7.19
N LYS A 90 -6.08 4.71 -6.96
CA LYS A 90 -6.86 4.72 -5.71
C LYS A 90 -7.90 3.59 -5.71
N CYS A 91 -8.01 2.84 -4.62
CA CYS A 91 -9.08 1.86 -4.38
C CYS A 91 -10.27 2.50 -3.67
N LEU A 92 -9.99 3.21 -2.58
CA LEU A 92 -10.98 3.83 -1.72
C LEU A 92 -11.33 5.22 -2.25
N TRP A 93 -12.44 5.28 -2.97
CA TRP A 93 -12.98 6.48 -3.58
C TRP A 93 -14.50 6.45 -3.54
N GLY A 94 -15.14 7.62 -3.35
CA GLY A 94 -16.58 7.74 -3.33
C GLY A 94 -17.24 6.83 -2.28
N TRP A 95 -18.31 6.13 -2.65
CA TRP A 95 -19.07 5.27 -1.75
C TRP A 95 -18.27 4.13 -1.10
N ARG A 96 -17.20 3.62 -1.78
CA ARG A 96 -16.32 2.58 -1.23
C ARG A 96 -15.59 3.04 0.03
N LEU A 97 -15.20 4.31 0.08
CA LEU A 97 -14.58 4.88 1.28
C LEU A 97 -15.58 4.91 2.44
N TYR A 98 -16.81 5.37 2.21
CA TYR A 98 -17.85 5.38 3.26
C TYR A 98 -18.19 3.99 3.76
N ALA A 99 -18.33 3.03 2.85
CA ALA A 99 -18.57 1.63 3.21
C ALA A 99 -17.43 1.05 4.06
N ALA A 100 -16.17 1.34 3.71
CA ALA A 100 -15.01 0.89 4.46
C ALA A 100 -14.87 1.57 5.83
N LEU A 101 -15.30 2.83 5.97
CA LEU A 101 -15.29 3.56 7.23
C LEU A 101 -16.41 3.13 8.19
N PHE A 102 -17.42 2.39 7.73
CA PHE A 102 -18.57 2.00 8.57
C PHE A 102 -18.15 1.21 9.82
N LEU A 103 -17.35 0.15 9.67
CA LEU A 103 -16.92 -0.66 10.81
C LEU A 103 -15.98 0.10 11.76
N PRO A 104 -14.98 0.88 11.31
CA PRO A 104 -14.24 1.79 12.17
C PRO A 104 -15.12 2.77 12.96
N ALA A 105 -16.08 3.42 12.30
CA ALA A 105 -16.99 4.38 12.93
C ALA A 105 -17.90 3.70 13.97
N ALA A 106 -18.47 2.54 13.63
CA ALA A 106 -19.27 1.74 14.55
C ALA A 106 -18.45 1.29 15.78
N THR A 107 -17.17 0.92 15.59
CA THR A 107 -16.28 0.54 16.69
C THR A 107 -15.97 1.72 17.60
N ALA A 108 -15.69 2.89 17.04
CA ALA A 108 -15.51 4.13 17.80
C ALA A 108 -16.78 4.45 18.59
N PHE A 109 -17.95 4.41 17.96
CA PHE A 109 -19.23 4.61 18.63
C PHE A 109 -19.41 3.65 19.81
N LEU A 110 -19.25 2.35 19.62
CA LEU A 110 -19.39 1.35 20.66
C LEU A 110 -18.38 1.49 21.81
N ALA A 111 -17.19 2.03 21.53
CA ALA A 111 -16.18 2.27 22.56
C ALA A 111 -16.51 3.49 23.45
N TRP A 112 -17.16 4.53 22.88
CA TRP A 112 -17.43 5.79 23.60
C TRP A 112 -18.79 5.84 24.29
N PHE A 113 -19.80 5.21 23.71
CA PHE A 113 -21.15 5.25 24.29
C PHE A 113 -21.39 4.04 25.22
N PRO A 114 -21.79 4.28 26.46
CA PRO A 114 -22.17 3.22 27.39
C PRO A 114 -23.51 2.62 26.94
N VAL A 115 -23.46 1.55 26.17
CA VAL A 115 -24.64 0.80 25.76
C VAL A 115 -24.93 -0.25 26.81
N PRO A 116 -26.17 -0.54 27.20
CA PRO A 116 -26.51 -1.61 28.16
C PRO A 116 -25.92 -2.99 27.79
N VAL A 117 -25.70 -3.22 26.50
CA VAL A 117 -25.10 -4.45 25.95
C VAL A 117 -23.59 -4.33 25.68
N HIS A 118 -22.93 -3.32 26.21
CA HIS A 118 -21.50 -3.07 25.97
C HIS A 118 -20.62 -4.30 26.27
N PHE A 119 -20.91 -5.02 27.34
CA PHE A 119 -20.23 -6.24 27.71
C PHE A 119 -20.38 -7.37 26.68
N LEU A 120 -21.52 -7.43 25.96
CA LEU A 120 -21.75 -8.40 24.89
C LEU A 120 -21.09 -8.03 23.58
N VAL A 121 -20.98 -6.71 23.32
CA VAL A 121 -20.67 -6.18 21.99
C VAL A 121 -19.17 -5.98 21.82
N PHE A 122 -18.44 -5.45 22.80
CA PHE A 122 -17.06 -5.09 22.59
C PHE A 122 -16.10 -5.70 23.62
N ARG A 123 -15.95 -5.08 24.82
CA ARG A 123 -15.06 -5.52 25.89
C ARG A 123 -15.72 -5.21 27.24
N TYR A 124 -15.43 -6.04 28.24
CA TYR A 124 -16.03 -5.90 29.56
C TYR A 124 -15.10 -6.44 30.65
N ASN A 125 -15.48 -6.33 31.94
CA ASN A 125 -14.68 -6.76 33.07
C ASN A 125 -13.26 -6.19 33.04
N TYR A 126 -13.18 -4.85 33.05
CA TYR A 126 -11.91 -4.15 33.04
C TYR A 126 -11.26 -4.14 34.42
N TRP A 127 -9.97 -4.49 34.49
CA TRP A 127 -9.14 -4.27 35.67
C TRP A 127 -7.72 -3.92 35.27
N VAL A 128 -6.97 -3.34 36.23
CA VAL A 128 -5.56 -3.03 36.02
C VAL A 128 -4.73 -4.10 36.70
N ASP A 129 -3.87 -4.73 35.94
CA ASP A 129 -2.89 -5.69 36.43
C ASP A 129 -1.59 -4.93 36.78
N LEU A 130 -1.24 -4.92 38.05
CA LEU A 130 -0.06 -4.27 38.60
C LEU A 130 1.07 -5.27 38.93
N SER A 131 0.89 -6.55 38.63
CA SER A 131 1.87 -7.60 38.93
C SER A 131 3.13 -7.55 38.08
N GLY A 132 3.07 -6.88 36.91
CA GLY A 132 4.17 -6.71 35.99
C GLY A 132 5.03 -5.47 36.26
N SER A 133 6.04 -5.25 35.42
CA SER A 133 6.91 -4.07 35.48
C SER A 133 6.19 -2.75 35.11
N VAL A 134 5.07 -2.83 34.45
CA VAL A 134 4.21 -1.71 34.06
C VAL A 134 2.74 -2.08 34.27
N PRO A 135 1.88 -1.11 34.64
CA PRO A 135 0.46 -1.35 34.78
C PRO A 135 -0.18 -1.69 33.44
N THR A 136 -0.88 -2.81 33.34
CA THR A 136 -1.54 -3.24 32.10
C THR A 136 -3.06 -3.31 32.27
N LEU A 137 -3.80 -2.82 31.25
CA LEU A 137 -5.26 -2.94 31.23
C LEU A 137 -5.66 -4.33 30.78
N ARG A 138 -6.43 -5.03 31.61
CA ARG A 138 -7.00 -6.35 31.31
C ARG A 138 -8.50 -6.23 31.12
N PHE A 139 -9.06 -7.08 30.27
CA PHE A 139 -10.49 -7.11 29.95
C PHE A 139 -10.86 -8.46 29.34
N ALA A 140 -12.15 -8.77 29.32
CA ALA A 140 -12.73 -9.82 28.52
C ALA A 140 -13.23 -9.24 27.18
N SER A 141 -13.04 -10.00 26.11
CA SER A 141 -13.45 -9.58 24.75
C SER A 141 -14.87 -10.05 24.44
N GLY A 142 -15.73 -9.12 23.98
CA GLY A 142 -17.06 -9.44 23.48
C GLY A 142 -17.05 -9.78 21.98
N PRO A 143 -18.20 -10.20 21.43
CA PRO A 143 -18.34 -10.64 20.03
C PRO A 143 -17.89 -9.59 18.99
N TRP A 144 -18.11 -8.29 19.24
CA TRP A 144 -17.66 -7.22 18.33
C TRP A 144 -16.15 -7.19 18.13
N SER A 145 -15.40 -7.63 19.13
CA SER A 145 -13.94 -7.75 18.99
C SER A 145 -13.55 -8.69 17.84
N LEU A 146 -14.29 -9.79 17.66
CA LEU A 146 -14.07 -10.70 16.52
C LEU A 146 -14.40 -10.04 15.19
N VAL A 147 -15.46 -9.23 15.12
CA VAL A 147 -15.86 -8.51 13.91
C VAL A 147 -14.78 -7.51 13.49
N ILE A 148 -14.34 -6.65 14.42
CA ILE A 148 -13.35 -5.62 14.09
C ILE A 148 -11.96 -6.19 13.80
N TYR A 149 -11.51 -7.20 14.55
CA TYR A 149 -10.24 -7.87 14.26
C TYR A 149 -10.33 -8.65 12.95
N GLY A 150 -11.43 -9.37 12.70
CA GLY A 150 -11.67 -10.04 11.42
C GLY A 150 -11.59 -9.07 10.25
N TYR A 151 -12.19 -7.88 10.37
CA TYR A 151 -12.10 -6.82 9.37
C TYR A 151 -10.66 -6.34 9.15
N ILE A 152 -9.93 -6.00 10.21
CA ILE A 152 -8.54 -5.52 10.12
C ILE A 152 -7.64 -6.58 9.47
N TYR A 153 -7.76 -7.85 9.89
CA TYR A 153 -6.95 -8.93 9.31
C TYR A 153 -7.35 -9.28 7.88
N ALA A 154 -8.63 -9.17 7.52
CA ALA A 154 -9.07 -9.35 6.14
C ALA A 154 -8.45 -8.29 5.21
N LEU A 155 -8.42 -7.02 5.63
CA LEU A 155 -7.76 -5.95 4.91
C LEU A 155 -6.25 -6.19 4.80
N LEU A 156 -5.60 -6.56 5.90
CA LEU A 156 -4.15 -6.80 5.94
C LEU A 156 -3.76 -8.02 5.09
N LEU A 157 -4.50 -9.11 5.17
CA LEU A 157 -4.28 -10.29 4.33
C LEU A 157 -4.48 -9.97 2.85
N THR A 158 -5.51 -9.21 2.52
CA THR A 158 -5.75 -8.76 1.15
C THR A 158 -4.59 -7.89 0.65
N ALA A 159 -4.07 -6.97 1.47
CA ALA A 159 -2.90 -6.16 1.15
C ALA A 159 -1.65 -7.02 0.90
N ILE A 160 -1.40 -8.01 1.75
CA ILE A 160 -0.29 -8.96 1.61
C ILE A 160 -0.41 -9.75 0.30
N VAL A 161 -1.59 -10.31 0.01
CA VAL A 161 -1.84 -11.07 -1.23
C VAL A 161 -1.69 -10.18 -2.47
N MET A 162 -2.16 -8.94 -2.43
CA MET A 162 -2.00 -7.99 -3.54
C MET A 162 -0.52 -7.68 -3.81
N LEU A 163 0.26 -7.37 -2.76
CA LEU A 163 1.69 -7.12 -2.89
C LEU A 163 2.44 -8.36 -3.40
N TRP A 164 2.10 -9.54 -2.89
CA TRP A 164 2.67 -10.80 -3.37
C TRP A 164 2.41 -10.99 -4.87
N ARG A 165 1.16 -10.86 -5.31
CA ARG A 165 0.79 -11.00 -6.73
C ARG A 165 1.44 -9.94 -7.63
N SER A 166 1.70 -8.76 -7.10
CA SER A 166 2.36 -7.68 -7.84
C SER A 166 3.87 -7.92 -8.03
N LEU A 167 4.52 -8.77 -7.22
CA LEU A 167 5.94 -9.11 -7.36
C LEU A 167 6.29 -9.68 -8.73
N GLY A 168 5.39 -10.45 -9.34
CA GLY A 168 5.59 -11.01 -10.69
C GLY A 168 5.45 -9.98 -11.82
N ARG A 169 4.79 -8.84 -11.54
CA ARG A 169 4.55 -7.77 -12.52
C ARG A 169 5.49 -6.58 -12.33
N ALA A 170 6.16 -6.50 -11.19
CA ALA A 170 7.11 -5.43 -10.87
C ALA A 170 8.40 -5.65 -11.65
N SER A 171 8.48 -5.06 -12.85
CA SER A 171 9.69 -5.10 -13.69
C SER A 171 10.79 -4.19 -13.15
N TRP A 172 10.48 -3.16 -12.38
CA TRP A 172 11.39 -2.07 -12.06
C TRP A 172 11.77 -1.90 -10.59
N ASP A 173 11.03 -2.48 -9.61
CA ASP A 173 11.49 -2.50 -8.21
C ASP A 173 10.93 -3.64 -7.36
N ARG A 174 11.37 -4.83 -7.67
CA ARG A 174 11.01 -6.04 -6.93
C ARG A 174 11.44 -6.00 -5.46
N ASN A 175 12.54 -5.29 -5.15
CA ASN A 175 13.06 -5.21 -3.79
C ASN A 175 12.20 -4.32 -2.90
N ALA A 176 11.69 -3.18 -3.40
CA ALA A 176 10.77 -2.34 -2.66
C ALA A 176 9.46 -3.08 -2.34
N HIS A 177 8.92 -3.83 -3.31
CA HIS A 177 7.74 -4.67 -3.07
C HIS A 177 8.00 -5.74 -1.99
N ARG A 178 9.18 -6.40 -2.02
CA ARG A 178 9.57 -7.38 -0.98
C ARG A 178 9.69 -6.75 0.40
N LEU A 179 10.29 -5.57 0.50
CA LEU A 179 10.46 -4.86 1.77
C LEU A 179 9.11 -4.41 2.32
N PHE A 180 8.22 -3.87 1.49
CA PHE A 180 6.90 -3.47 1.94
C PHE A 180 6.06 -4.69 2.35
N LEU A 181 6.11 -5.78 1.59
CA LEU A 181 5.48 -7.05 1.94
C LEU A 181 6.01 -7.59 3.28
N ALA A 182 7.33 -7.61 3.47
CA ALA A 182 7.96 -8.04 4.72
C ALA A 182 7.51 -7.19 5.91
N ALA A 183 7.37 -5.88 5.74
CA ALA A 183 6.88 -4.97 6.77
C ALA A 183 5.45 -5.32 7.20
N LEU A 184 4.53 -5.55 6.24
CA LEU A 184 3.14 -5.91 6.56
C LEU A 184 3.04 -7.30 7.21
N VAL A 185 3.80 -8.28 6.71
CA VAL A 185 3.83 -9.63 7.29
C VAL A 185 4.38 -9.58 8.72
N PHE A 186 5.48 -8.86 8.95
CA PHE A 186 6.06 -8.68 10.28
C PHE A 186 5.05 -8.06 11.25
N SER A 187 4.38 -6.97 10.87
CA SER A 187 3.35 -6.32 11.67
C SER A 187 2.18 -7.26 11.97
N ALA A 188 1.72 -8.04 10.97
CA ALA A 188 0.64 -9.01 11.13
C ALA A 188 1.01 -10.10 12.15
N VAL A 189 2.23 -10.67 12.05
CA VAL A 189 2.72 -11.72 12.95
C VAL A 189 2.83 -11.22 14.39
N VAL A 190 3.43 -10.04 14.60
CA VAL A 190 3.58 -9.46 15.94
C VAL A 190 2.22 -9.20 16.59
N ASN A 191 1.27 -8.66 15.83
CA ASN A 191 -0.07 -8.40 16.36
C ASN A 191 -0.86 -9.69 16.59
N ALA A 192 -0.73 -10.69 15.72
CA ALA A 192 -1.34 -12.02 15.93
C ALA A 192 -0.78 -12.70 17.18
N ALA A 193 0.52 -12.63 17.43
CA ALA A 193 1.13 -13.17 18.64
C ALA A 193 0.53 -12.55 19.92
N TYR A 194 0.25 -11.24 19.90
CA TYR A 194 -0.44 -10.58 21.00
C TYR A 194 -1.86 -11.13 21.21
N LEU A 195 -2.64 -11.26 20.13
CA LEU A 195 -4.03 -11.78 20.21
C LEU A 195 -4.09 -13.25 20.66
N MET A 196 -3.07 -14.03 20.31
CA MET A 196 -2.93 -15.43 20.72
C MET A 196 -2.30 -15.60 22.11
N HIS A 197 -2.03 -14.51 22.84
CA HIS A 197 -1.34 -14.52 24.13
C HIS A 197 0.06 -15.15 24.10
N LEU A 198 0.75 -15.09 22.94
CA LEU A 198 2.10 -15.64 22.74
C LEU A 198 3.20 -14.59 22.96
N THR A 199 2.89 -13.48 23.62
CA THR A 199 3.87 -12.43 23.91
C THR A 199 4.74 -12.77 25.12
N PRO A 200 6.04 -12.38 25.13
CA PRO A 200 6.95 -12.67 26.25
C PRO A 200 6.46 -12.15 27.60
N THR A 201 5.82 -10.99 27.61
CA THR A 201 5.20 -10.38 28.81
C THR A 201 3.69 -10.35 28.61
N PRO A 202 2.94 -11.12 29.41
CA PRO A 202 1.48 -11.15 29.30
C PRO A 202 0.87 -9.75 29.44
N GLY A 203 -0.04 -9.39 28.50
CA GLY A 203 -0.77 -8.11 28.53
C GLY A 203 -0.05 -6.94 27.87
N ILE A 204 1.22 -7.06 27.50
CA ILE A 204 1.93 -6.04 26.71
C ILE A 204 1.74 -6.33 25.23
N ASN A 205 1.22 -5.34 24.50
CA ASN A 205 1.17 -5.38 23.03
C ASN A 205 2.50 -4.89 22.47
N TYR A 206 3.24 -5.79 21.82
CA TYR A 206 4.53 -5.48 21.20
C TYR A 206 4.41 -4.83 19.82
N ALA A 207 3.23 -4.81 19.19
CA ALA A 207 3.08 -4.24 17.86
C ALA A 207 3.49 -2.76 17.79
N PRO A 208 3.04 -1.85 18.68
CA PRO A 208 3.51 -0.47 18.68
C PRO A 208 4.96 -0.31 19.16
N ILE A 209 5.50 -1.25 19.96
CA ILE A 209 6.91 -1.23 20.41
C ILE A 209 7.85 -1.58 19.25
N LEU A 210 7.45 -2.50 18.40
CA LEU A 210 8.22 -2.98 17.25
C LEU A 210 7.89 -2.23 15.94
N SER A 211 6.97 -1.29 15.97
CA SER A 211 6.59 -0.47 14.81
C SER A 211 7.78 0.23 14.13
N PRO A 212 8.85 0.69 14.81
CA PRO A 212 10.02 1.25 14.14
C PRO A 212 10.69 0.31 13.16
N ILE A 213 10.65 -1.01 13.40
CA ILE A 213 11.17 -2.01 12.46
C ILE A 213 10.30 -2.03 11.20
N THR A 214 8.97 -2.10 11.36
CA THR A 214 8.02 -2.05 10.24
C THR A 214 8.23 -0.80 9.39
N PHE A 215 8.34 0.36 10.04
CA PHE A 215 8.51 1.63 9.34
C PHE A 215 9.91 1.83 8.79
N GLY A 216 10.93 1.27 9.42
CA GLY A 216 12.27 1.18 8.86
C GLY A 216 12.27 0.42 7.53
N LEU A 217 11.60 -0.72 7.46
CA LEU A 217 11.44 -1.51 6.23
C LEU A 217 10.67 -0.74 5.17
N VAL A 218 9.56 -0.09 5.53
CA VAL A 218 8.77 0.75 4.61
C VAL A 218 9.61 1.95 4.13
N GLY A 219 10.33 2.62 5.04
CA GLY A 219 11.22 3.73 4.70
C GLY A 219 12.31 3.33 3.71
N VAL A 220 12.97 2.19 3.93
CA VAL A 220 13.97 1.66 3.00
C VAL A 220 13.33 1.27 1.67
N ALA A 221 12.11 0.67 1.68
CA ALA A 221 11.37 0.37 0.47
C ALA A 221 11.07 1.64 -0.34
N LEU A 222 10.64 2.71 0.34
CA LEU A 222 10.37 4.01 -0.28
C LEU A 222 11.63 4.65 -0.86
N LEU A 223 12.75 4.62 -0.13
CA LEU A 223 14.01 5.24 -0.56
C LEU A 223 14.66 4.47 -1.72
N ARG A 224 14.64 3.15 -1.67
CA ARG A 224 15.24 2.30 -2.72
C ARG A 224 14.35 2.16 -3.95
N GLY A 225 13.05 2.12 -3.76
CA GLY A 225 12.09 1.78 -4.81
C GLY A 225 11.79 2.90 -5.78
N ARG A 226 12.49 4.04 -5.72
CA ARG A 226 12.12 5.22 -6.52
C ARG A 226 10.59 5.40 -6.59
N LEU A 227 9.89 5.02 -5.53
CA LEU A 227 8.44 5.26 -5.34
C LEU A 227 8.09 6.74 -5.50
N LEU A 228 9.11 7.53 -5.64
CA LEU A 228 9.14 8.98 -5.70
C LEU A 228 9.39 9.49 -7.11
N ASP A 229 9.81 8.61 -8.01
CA ASP A 229 9.98 9.00 -9.39
C ASP A 229 8.60 9.16 -10.02
N LEU A 230 8.18 10.41 -10.19
CA LEU A 230 7.09 10.77 -11.10
C LEU A 230 7.44 10.39 -12.54
N ALA A 231 8.70 10.02 -12.79
CA ALA A 231 9.19 9.69 -14.12
C ALA A 231 8.41 8.55 -14.81
N PRO A 232 7.99 7.45 -14.16
CA PRO A 232 7.18 6.43 -14.84
C PRO A 232 5.78 6.94 -15.18
N VAL A 233 5.12 7.67 -14.27
CA VAL A 233 3.79 8.25 -14.53
C VAL A 233 3.90 9.39 -15.53
N ALA A 234 4.90 10.25 -15.38
CA ALA A 234 5.17 11.30 -16.32
C ALA A 234 5.58 10.76 -17.70
N ARG A 235 6.40 9.70 -17.75
CA ARG A 235 6.76 9.01 -19.01
C ARG A 235 5.54 8.36 -19.64
N ALA A 236 4.71 7.64 -18.89
CA ALA A 236 3.48 7.06 -19.41
C ALA A 236 2.53 8.16 -19.93
N THR A 237 2.34 9.24 -19.16
CA THR A 237 1.52 10.38 -19.57
C THR A 237 2.12 11.12 -20.77
N LEU A 238 3.44 11.27 -20.83
CA LEU A 238 4.12 11.88 -21.98
C LEU A 238 3.97 11.00 -23.21
N ILE A 239 4.21 9.70 -23.10
CA ILE A 239 4.06 8.72 -24.19
C ILE A 239 2.61 8.70 -24.70
N GLU A 240 1.63 8.70 -23.79
CA GLU A 240 0.21 8.75 -24.15
C GLU A 240 -0.22 10.03 -24.83
N ASN A 241 0.42 11.17 -24.51
CA ASN A 241 0.11 12.48 -25.10
C ASN A 241 1.07 12.89 -26.23
N LEU A 242 2.00 12.02 -26.64
CA LEU A 242 2.79 12.25 -27.85
C LEU A 242 1.88 12.15 -29.08
N ASP A 243 2.00 13.12 -29.98
CA ASP A 243 1.36 13.09 -31.31
C ASP A 243 2.03 12.04 -32.21
N GLU A 244 3.27 11.67 -31.92
CA GLU A 244 3.99 10.60 -32.59
C GLU A 244 3.40 9.23 -32.20
N LYS A 245 3.19 8.37 -33.19
CA LYS A 245 2.60 7.05 -33.04
C LYS A 245 3.68 6.07 -32.56
N LEU A 246 3.55 5.60 -31.32
CA LEU A 246 4.51 4.70 -30.69
C LEU A 246 3.90 3.31 -30.49
N VAL A 247 4.60 2.29 -30.98
CA VAL A 247 4.31 0.87 -30.70
C VAL A 247 5.60 0.25 -30.18
N VAL A 248 5.53 -0.40 -29.03
CA VAL A 248 6.66 -1.10 -28.41
C VAL A 248 6.43 -2.60 -28.51
N MET A 249 7.46 -3.32 -28.96
CA MET A 249 7.41 -4.78 -29.12
C MET A 249 8.52 -5.45 -28.31
N ASP A 250 8.28 -6.69 -27.90
CA ASP A 250 9.32 -7.53 -27.28
C ASP A 250 10.23 -8.20 -28.32
N ALA A 251 11.25 -8.92 -27.85
CA ALA A 251 12.18 -9.65 -28.69
C ALA A 251 11.52 -10.79 -29.51
N SER A 252 10.27 -11.15 -29.18
CA SER A 252 9.46 -12.15 -29.87
C SER A 252 8.43 -11.52 -30.83
N ASP A 253 8.64 -10.26 -31.22
CA ASP A 253 7.75 -9.48 -32.11
C ASP A 253 6.33 -9.29 -31.58
N ARG A 254 6.11 -9.36 -30.25
CA ARG A 254 4.80 -9.14 -29.66
C ARG A 254 4.68 -7.71 -29.12
N VAL A 255 3.54 -7.09 -29.37
CA VAL A 255 3.21 -5.77 -28.85
C VAL A 255 3.12 -5.83 -27.32
N ILE A 256 3.96 -5.05 -26.64
CA ILE A 256 3.96 -4.88 -25.19
C ILE A 256 3.38 -3.53 -24.75
N ASP A 257 3.40 -2.52 -25.63
CA ASP A 257 2.81 -1.21 -25.35
C ASP A 257 2.47 -0.46 -26.65
N MET A 258 1.48 0.44 -26.59
CA MET A 258 1.07 1.28 -27.71
C MET A 258 0.39 2.55 -27.18
N ASN A 259 0.81 3.72 -27.66
CA ASN A 259 0.20 4.96 -27.24
C ASN A 259 -1.12 5.27 -27.97
N ARG A 260 -1.86 6.26 -27.45
CA ARG A 260 -3.16 6.69 -27.97
C ARG A 260 -3.11 7.08 -29.44
N ALA A 261 -2.04 7.77 -29.88
CA ALA A 261 -1.89 8.21 -31.27
C ALA A 261 -1.75 7.02 -32.23
N ALA A 262 -0.99 5.99 -31.85
CA ALA A 262 -0.87 4.77 -32.65
C ALA A 262 -2.18 3.96 -32.64
N SER A 263 -2.87 3.86 -31.52
CA SER A 263 -4.20 3.24 -31.39
C SER A 263 -5.21 3.90 -32.34
N ALA A 264 -5.25 5.23 -32.37
CA ALA A 264 -6.12 5.96 -33.27
C ALA A 264 -5.78 5.76 -34.74
N LEU A 265 -4.49 5.75 -35.12
CA LEU A 265 -4.04 5.51 -36.50
C LEU A 265 -4.42 4.12 -37.01
N LEU A 266 -4.21 3.09 -36.15
CA LEU A 266 -4.47 1.69 -36.50
C LEU A 266 -5.95 1.30 -36.35
N GLY A 267 -6.78 2.16 -35.73
CA GLY A 267 -8.19 1.87 -35.45
C GLY A 267 -8.38 0.70 -34.49
N LEU A 268 -7.37 0.40 -33.65
CA LEU A 268 -7.35 -0.75 -32.78
C LEU A 268 -7.10 -0.32 -31.32
N PRO A 269 -8.00 -0.63 -30.36
CA PRO A 269 -7.77 -0.35 -28.95
C PRO A 269 -6.51 -1.04 -28.42
N VAL A 270 -5.79 -0.38 -27.51
CA VAL A 270 -4.53 -0.88 -26.93
C VAL A 270 -4.70 -2.30 -26.35
N GLU A 271 -5.80 -2.55 -25.63
CA GLU A 271 -6.08 -3.84 -24.98
C GLU A 271 -6.19 -4.99 -25.98
N ARG A 272 -6.61 -4.69 -27.20
CA ARG A 272 -6.70 -5.68 -28.30
C ARG A 272 -5.41 -5.81 -29.10
N ALA A 273 -4.52 -4.83 -29.04
CA ALA A 273 -3.22 -4.86 -29.68
C ALA A 273 -2.18 -5.65 -28.85
N LEU A 274 -2.28 -5.56 -27.52
CA LEU A 274 -1.33 -6.23 -26.61
C LEU A 274 -1.24 -7.73 -26.85
N GLY A 275 0.01 -8.21 -26.97
CA GLY A 275 0.33 -9.64 -27.24
C GLY A 275 0.19 -10.07 -28.69
N ARG A 276 -0.36 -9.25 -29.60
CA ARG A 276 -0.35 -9.55 -31.05
C ARG A 276 1.06 -9.46 -31.60
N THR A 277 1.32 -10.25 -32.61
CA THR A 277 2.59 -10.18 -33.35
C THR A 277 2.61 -9.00 -34.32
N ALA A 278 3.82 -8.55 -34.72
CA ALA A 278 3.98 -7.55 -35.77
C ALA A 278 3.24 -7.94 -37.07
N ALA A 279 3.24 -9.23 -37.41
CA ALA A 279 2.54 -9.74 -38.58
C ALA A 279 1.02 -9.59 -38.52
N GLU A 280 0.43 -9.77 -37.32
CA GLU A 280 -1.00 -9.60 -37.09
C GLU A 280 -1.39 -8.12 -37.00
N LEU A 281 -0.55 -7.28 -36.34
CA LEU A 281 -0.82 -5.86 -36.18
C LEU A 281 -0.70 -5.09 -37.48
N PHE A 282 0.34 -5.39 -38.27
CA PHE A 282 0.66 -4.75 -39.54
C PHE A 282 0.26 -5.61 -40.76
N ALA A 283 -0.72 -6.49 -40.63
CA ALA A 283 -1.19 -7.32 -41.73
C ALA A 283 -1.52 -6.52 -43.02
N PRO A 284 -2.12 -5.32 -42.97
CA PRO A 284 -2.36 -4.49 -44.15
C PRO A 284 -1.06 -3.92 -44.79
N TRP A 285 0.07 -3.95 -44.09
CA TRP A 285 1.36 -3.41 -44.52
C TRP A 285 2.49 -4.44 -44.40
N PRO A 286 2.56 -5.41 -45.33
CA PRO A 286 3.50 -6.55 -45.24
C PRO A 286 4.97 -6.15 -45.14
N ALA A 287 5.35 -5.03 -45.79
CA ALA A 287 6.72 -4.51 -45.75
C ALA A 287 7.10 -4.06 -44.28
N VAL A 288 6.17 -3.47 -43.54
CA VAL A 288 6.38 -3.11 -42.14
C VAL A 288 6.52 -4.36 -41.29
N ALA A 289 5.60 -5.32 -41.44
CA ALA A 289 5.63 -6.57 -40.71
C ALA A 289 6.91 -7.37 -40.93
N ALA A 290 7.39 -7.42 -42.19
CA ALA A 290 8.66 -8.10 -42.53
C ALA A 290 9.86 -7.41 -41.87
N ARG A 291 9.87 -6.09 -41.82
CA ARG A 291 10.97 -5.31 -41.23
C ARG A 291 10.99 -5.43 -39.71
N CYS A 292 9.84 -5.42 -39.08
CA CYS A 292 9.73 -5.69 -37.64
C CYS A 292 10.28 -7.07 -37.29
N ARG A 293 9.85 -8.10 -38.03
CA ARG A 293 10.33 -9.49 -37.85
C ARG A 293 11.84 -9.64 -38.07
N ALA A 294 12.40 -8.93 -39.03
CA ALA A 294 13.84 -8.91 -39.27
C ALA A 294 14.63 -8.08 -38.28
N GLN A 295 13.93 -7.40 -37.38
CA GLN A 295 14.52 -6.47 -36.37
C GLN A 295 15.52 -5.49 -36.97
N THR A 296 15.31 -5.08 -38.23
CA THR A 296 16.25 -4.25 -38.97
C THR A 296 15.96 -2.76 -38.67
N PRO A 297 16.88 -2.07 -37.98
CA PRO A 297 16.72 -0.65 -37.68
C PRO A 297 16.63 0.19 -38.96
N GLY A 298 15.92 1.31 -38.88
CA GLY A 298 15.86 2.28 -39.97
C GLY A 298 14.44 2.74 -40.25
N LYS A 299 14.33 3.55 -41.34
CA LYS A 299 13.11 4.22 -41.74
C LYS A 299 12.46 3.49 -42.92
N ILE A 300 11.14 3.50 -42.98
CA ILE A 300 10.32 2.99 -44.06
C ILE A 300 9.12 3.91 -44.23
N GLU A 301 8.82 4.31 -45.47
CA GLU A 301 7.60 5.02 -45.80
C GLU A 301 6.47 4.03 -46.06
N VAL A 302 5.32 4.31 -45.47
CA VAL A 302 4.13 3.49 -45.63
C VAL A 302 2.89 4.37 -45.76
N THR A 303 2.01 4.01 -46.68
CA THR A 303 0.73 4.71 -46.82
C THR A 303 -0.30 4.08 -45.90
N ILE A 304 -0.78 4.87 -44.91
CA ILE A 304 -1.82 4.46 -43.95
C ILE A 304 -2.97 5.46 -44.10
N ASN A 305 -4.16 4.96 -44.34
CA ASN A 305 -5.39 5.77 -44.49
C ASN A 305 -5.23 6.87 -45.55
N GLY A 306 -4.49 6.63 -46.63
CA GLY A 306 -4.27 7.59 -47.73
C GLY A 306 -3.21 8.65 -47.45
N ALA A 307 -2.57 8.63 -46.27
CA ALA A 307 -1.47 9.54 -45.93
C ALA A 307 -0.15 8.78 -45.89
N ILE A 308 0.92 9.41 -46.40
CA ILE A 308 2.29 8.85 -46.30
C ILE A 308 2.79 9.09 -44.87
N ASN A 309 3.15 7.99 -44.19
CA ASN A 309 3.73 8.02 -42.86
C ASN A 309 5.16 7.45 -42.92
N GLU A 310 6.10 8.14 -42.29
CA GLU A 310 7.45 7.61 -42.07
C GLU A 310 7.43 6.81 -40.75
N LEU A 311 7.78 5.54 -40.84
CA LEU A 311 7.89 4.66 -39.71
C LEU A 311 9.37 4.35 -39.43
N THR A 312 9.82 4.61 -38.21
CA THR A 312 11.20 4.38 -37.79
C THR A 312 11.25 3.20 -36.81
N LEU A 313 12.02 2.16 -37.15
CA LEU A 313 12.33 1.08 -36.22
C LEU A 313 13.63 1.39 -35.48
N MET A 314 13.55 1.34 -34.13
CA MET A 314 14.71 1.52 -33.25
C MET A 314 14.80 0.35 -32.26
N PRO A 315 15.95 -0.33 -32.13
CA PRO A 315 16.16 -1.29 -31.07
C PRO A 315 16.29 -0.54 -29.74
N VAL A 316 15.52 -0.97 -28.74
CA VAL A 316 15.68 -0.49 -27.37
C VAL A 316 16.62 -1.43 -26.67
N LYS A 317 17.81 -0.96 -26.26
CA LYS A 317 18.75 -1.73 -25.44
C LYS A 317 18.34 -1.60 -23.97
N ASP A 318 18.24 -2.71 -23.26
CA ASP A 318 18.21 -2.68 -21.81
C ASP A 318 19.56 -2.12 -21.33
N GLY A 319 19.50 -1.03 -20.55
CA GLY A 319 20.68 -0.28 -20.07
C GLY A 319 21.53 -1.01 -19.04
N HIS A 320 21.86 -2.27 -19.30
CA HIS A 320 22.70 -3.12 -18.47
C HIS A 320 23.92 -3.67 -19.22
N ASP A 321 24.40 -2.96 -20.27
CA ASP A 321 25.73 -3.15 -20.83
C ASP A 321 26.58 -1.91 -20.62
#